data_8840261941254697143932779e8b316b
#
_entry.id   8840261941254697143932779e8b316b
#
_cell.length_a   1.000
_cell.length_b   1.000
_cell.length_c   1.000
_cell.angle_alpha   90.00
_cell.angle_beta   90.00
_cell.angle_gamma   90.00
#
_symmetry.space_group_name_H-M   'P 1'
#
loop_
_entity.id
_entity.type
_entity.pdbx_description
1 polymer ?
#
loop_
_entity_poly.entity_id
_entity_poly.type
_entity_poly.pdbx_seq_one_letter_code
_entity_poly.pdbx_strand_id
1 'polypeptide(L)'
;MQTLYPEIKPYARHELAVEPPHVLYVDESGSADGLPVLFIHGGPGAGCDSASRRYFDPALYRIVTFDQRGCGRSMPHASLENNTTQALIGDIERIREHLGIDKFVLFGGSWGSTLALAYAQTHPQRVHGLILRGIFLCRPQEFSWFYQEGASRLFPDYWEDYVAPIPPEERGDLMQAFYKRLTGADQIAQMHAA
;
A
#
# COMPACT_ATOMS: atom_id res chain seq x y z
N MET A 1 -18.65 -7.78 18.51
CA MET A 1 -17.56 -7.54 17.55
C MET A 1 -18.22 -7.12 16.24
N GLN A 2 -17.93 -5.94 15.70
CA GLN A 2 -18.48 -5.56 14.40
C GLN A 2 -17.80 -6.41 13.32
N THR A 3 -18.62 -7.09 12.51
CA THR A 3 -18.15 -7.82 11.33
C THR A 3 -17.97 -6.84 10.17
N LEU A 4 -17.11 -7.18 9.21
CA LEU A 4 -17.01 -6.43 7.95
C LEU A 4 -18.37 -6.41 7.23
N TYR A 5 -18.61 -5.35 6.46
CA TYR A 5 -19.79 -5.26 5.60
C TYR A 5 -19.84 -6.43 4.59
N PRO A 6 -21.01 -6.77 4.05
CA PRO A 6 -21.14 -7.80 3.03
C PRO A 6 -20.21 -7.56 1.83
N GLU A 7 -19.82 -8.62 1.15
CA GLU A 7 -19.05 -8.49 -0.07
C GLU A 7 -19.86 -7.83 -1.18
N ILE A 8 -19.25 -6.86 -1.85
CA ILE A 8 -19.84 -6.13 -2.97
C ILE A 8 -18.92 -6.18 -4.18
N LYS A 9 -19.51 -6.05 -5.37
CA LYS A 9 -18.77 -5.93 -6.63
C LYS A 9 -18.63 -4.46 -7.02
N PRO A 10 -17.54 -4.09 -7.72
CA PRO A 10 -17.43 -2.75 -8.28
C PRO A 10 -18.50 -2.54 -9.37
N TYR A 11 -19.07 -1.35 -9.40
CA TYR A 11 -19.97 -0.91 -10.45
C TYR A 11 -19.22 -0.28 -11.64
N ALA A 12 -18.00 0.22 -11.40
CA ALA A 12 -17.12 0.74 -12.44
C ALA A 12 -15.68 0.27 -12.23
N ARG A 13 -14.95 0.14 -13.35
CA ARG A 13 -13.52 -0.18 -13.37
C ARG A 13 -12.84 0.69 -14.40
N HIS A 14 -11.63 1.15 -14.07
CA HIS A 14 -10.85 2.05 -14.91
C HIS A 14 -9.42 1.53 -15.06
N GLU A 15 -8.89 1.69 -16.25
CA GLU A 15 -7.46 1.58 -16.55
C GLU A 15 -6.97 3.01 -16.79
N LEU A 16 -6.34 3.58 -15.76
CA LEU A 16 -5.92 4.99 -15.77
C LEU A 16 -4.44 5.09 -16.16
N ALA A 17 -4.18 5.57 -17.36
CA ALA A 17 -2.82 5.91 -17.77
C ALA A 17 -2.32 7.10 -16.94
N VAL A 18 -1.18 6.90 -16.30
CA VAL A 18 -0.46 7.93 -15.54
C VAL A 18 0.88 8.23 -16.21
N GLU A 19 1.90 8.63 -15.47
CA GLU A 19 3.23 8.81 -16.04
C GLU A 19 3.74 7.48 -16.62
N PRO A 20 4.16 7.47 -17.90
CA PRO A 20 4.64 6.24 -18.53
C PRO A 20 5.80 5.59 -17.74
N PRO A 21 5.84 4.25 -17.70
CA PRO A 21 5.02 3.30 -18.45
C PRO A 21 3.72 2.86 -17.74
N HIS A 22 3.29 3.51 -16.67
CA HIS A 22 2.28 3.00 -15.74
C HIS A 22 0.84 3.24 -16.18
N VAL A 23 0.03 2.17 -16.01
CA VAL A 23 -1.43 2.19 -16.09
C VAL A 23 -1.98 1.62 -14.79
N LEU A 24 -2.74 2.42 -14.05
CA LEU A 24 -3.30 2.01 -12.77
C LEU A 24 -4.64 1.33 -12.95
N TYR A 25 -4.86 0.25 -12.22
CA TYR A 25 -6.18 -0.31 -12.00
C TYR A 25 -6.88 0.45 -10.88
N VAL A 26 -8.07 0.96 -11.18
CA VAL A 26 -8.93 1.67 -10.22
C VAL A 26 -10.33 1.08 -10.31
N ASP A 27 -11.00 0.88 -9.19
CA ASP A 27 -12.41 0.51 -9.21
C ASP A 27 -13.25 1.30 -8.20
N GLU A 28 -14.54 1.41 -8.53
CA GLU A 28 -15.53 2.10 -7.71
C GLU A 28 -16.64 1.13 -7.30
N SER A 29 -17.03 1.20 -6.04
CA SER A 29 -18.09 0.38 -5.45
C SER A 29 -18.89 1.15 -4.41
N GLY A 30 -19.99 0.57 -3.94
CA GLY A 30 -20.92 1.23 -3.00
C GLY A 30 -21.85 2.22 -3.69
N SER A 31 -22.13 3.35 -3.05
CA SER A 31 -23.02 4.40 -3.56
C SER A 31 -22.24 5.41 -4.42
N ALA A 32 -22.64 5.59 -5.67
CA ALA A 32 -22.00 6.55 -6.58
C ALA A 32 -22.10 8.01 -6.08
N ASP A 33 -23.17 8.33 -5.35
CA ASP A 33 -23.42 9.66 -4.76
C ASP A 33 -22.97 9.75 -3.29
N GLY A 34 -22.35 8.69 -2.76
CA GLY A 34 -21.90 8.60 -1.38
C GLY A 34 -20.65 9.44 -1.10
N LEU A 35 -20.28 9.53 0.18
CA LEU A 35 -19.05 10.20 0.60
C LEU A 35 -17.84 9.47 0.01
N PRO A 36 -16.98 10.15 -0.79
CA PRO A 36 -15.84 9.51 -1.41
C PRO A 36 -14.80 9.07 -0.37
N VAL A 37 -14.46 7.80 -0.39
CA VAL A 37 -13.37 7.23 0.40
C VAL A 37 -12.38 6.54 -0.52
N LEU A 38 -11.09 6.86 -0.39
CA LEU A 38 -10.01 6.22 -1.10
C LEU A 38 -9.31 5.23 -0.17
N PHE A 39 -9.33 3.95 -0.53
CA PHE A 39 -8.58 2.91 0.16
C PHE A 39 -7.15 2.84 -0.43
N ILE A 40 -6.16 3.07 0.43
CA ILE A 40 -4.74 3.05 0.08
C ILE A 40 -4.11 1.80 0.71
N HIS A 41 -3.78 0.81 -0.12
CA HIS A 41 -3.21 -0.45 0.35
C HIS A 41 -1.79 -0.31 0.90
N GLY A 42 -1.40 -1.25 1.71
CA GLY A 42 -0.08 -1.34 2.32
C GLY A 42 0.94 -2.12 1.47
N GLY A 43 1.91 -2.66 2.13
CA GLY A 43 3.07 -3.34 1.58
C GLY A 43 4.32 -2.50 1.86
N PRO A 44 4.83 -1.71 0.91
CA PRO A 44 4.33 -1.45 -0.45
C PRO A 44 4.24 -2.71 -1.31
N GLY A 45 3.30 -2.73 -2.26
CA GLY A 45 3.20 -3.84 -3.23
C GLY A 45 2.03 -4.82 -3.02
N ALA A 46 1.21 -4.67 -1.97
CA ALA A 46 0.14 -5.61 -1.66
C ALA A 46 -1.00 -5.64 -2.71
N GLY A 47 -1.36 -4.50 -3.28
CA GLY A 47 -2.58 -4.37 -4.08
C GLY A 47 -3.86 -4.38 -3.22
N CYS A 48 -5.01 -4.26 -3.86
CA CYS A 48 -6.33 -4.33 -3.23
C CYS A 48 -7.04 -5.64 -3.57
N ASP A 49 -7.76 -6.18 -2.59
CA ASP A 49 -8.61 -7.36 -2.72
C ASP A 49 -10.10 -7.02 -2.54
N SER A 50 -10.98 -8.02 -2.60
CA SER A 50 -12.41 -7.82 -2.38
C SER A 50 -12.74 -7.41 -0.95
N ALA A 51 -11.92 -7.79 0.04
CA ALA A 51 -12.11 -7.45 1.44
C ALA A 51 -11.84 -5.96 1.70
N SER A 52 -11.02 -5.30 0.88
CA SER A 52 -10.71 -3.88 0.99
C SER A 52 -11.95 -2.98 0.93
N ARG A 53 -13.02 -3.41 0.24
CA ARG A 53 -14.29 -2.67 0.12
C ARG A 53 -15.18 -2.82 1.35
N ARG A 54 -14.97 -3.86 2.13
CA ARG A 54 -15.84 -4.29 3.24
C ARG A 54 -15.61 -3.51 4.54
N TYR A 55 -14.67 -2.57 4.54
CA TYR A 55 -14.45 -1.67 5.69
C TYR A 55 -15.48 -0.54 5.75
N PHE A 56 -16.25 -0.32 4.67
CA PHE A 56 -17.15 0.84 4.52
C PHE A 56 -18.59 0.39 4.28
N ASP A 57 -19.53 1.19 4.79
CA ASP A 57 -20.93 1.00 4.49
C ASP A 57 -21.20 1.34 3.01
N PRO A 58 -21.58 0.35 2.18
CA PRO A 58 -21.80 0.60 0.77
C PRO A 58 -23.00 1.49 0.45
N ALA A 59 -23.88 1.73 1.41
CA ALA A 59 -25.01 2.65 1.25
C ALA A 59 -24.61 4.12 1.44
N LEU A 60 -23.50 4.37 2.17
CA LEU A 60 -23.08 5.72 2.56
C LEU A 60 -21.83 6.21 1.80
N TYR A 61 -20.98 5.28 1.36
CA TYR A 61 -19.70 5.64 0.77
C TYR A 61 -19.61 5.33 -0.72
N ARG A 62 -18.98 6.24 -1.48
CA ARG A 62 -18.40 5.97 -2.77
C ARG A 62 -17.00 5.43 -2.54
N ILE A 63 -16.85 4.12 -2.64
CA ILE A 63 -15.62 3.41 -2.27
C ILE A 63 -14.73 3.29 -3.49
N VAL A 64 -13.59 3.96 -3.45
CA VAL A 64 -12.57 3.88 -4.50
C VAL A 64 -11.41 3.03 -3.99
N THR A 65 -11.06 1.98 -4.72
CA THR A 65 -9.84 1.20 -4.50
C THR A 65 -8.95 1.26 -5.74
N PHE A 66 -7.64 1.27 -5.55
CA PHE A 66 -6.70 1.25 -6.65
C PHE A 66 -5.47 0.43 -6.28
N ASP A 67 -4.85 -0.18 -7.27
CA ASP A 67 -3.58 -0.85 -7.11
C ASP A 67 -2.47 0.17 -7.49
N GLN A 68 -1.51 0.41 -6.58
CA GLN A 68 -0.41 1.35 -6.82
C GLN A 68 0.48 0.86 -7.96
N ARG A 69 1.41 1.70 -8.44
CA ARG A 69 2.36 1.36 -9.52
C ARG A 69 3.06 0.04 -9.23
N GLY A 70 3.17 -0.82 -10.22
CA GLY A 70 3.82 -2.12 -10.12
C GLY A 70 3.07 -3.17 -9.28
N CYS A 71 1.89 -2.86 -8.74
CA CYS A 71 1.17 -3.70 -7.79
C CYS A 71 -0.09 -4.30 -8.37
N GLY A 72 -0.48 -5.46 -7.87
CA GLY A 72 -1.77 -6.08 -8.15
C GLY A 72 -2.08 -6.18 -9.65
N ARG A 73 -3.12 -5.46 -10.09
CA ARG A 73 -3.61 -5.42 -11.48
C ARG A 73 -3.08 -4.23 -12.27
N SER A 74 -2.33 -3.31 -11.64
CA SER A 74 -1.67 -2.19 -12.32
C SER A 74 -0.49 -2.66 -13.16
N MET A 75 -0.23 -1.99 -14.27
CA MET A 75 0.79 -2.37 -15.24
C MET A 75 1.85 -1.27 -15.40
N PRO A 76 3.11 -1.62 -15.71
CA PRO A 76 3.70 -2.96 -15.78
C PRO A 76 3.82 -3.59 -14.39
N HIS A 77 3.58 -4.90 -14.28
CA HIS A 77 3.67 -5.61 -13.00
C HIS A 77 5.12 -5.62 -12.47
N ALA A 78 5.28 -5.42 -11.15
CA ALA A 78 6.56 -5.36 -10.44
C ALA A 78 7.56 -4.29 -10.95
N SER A 79 7.11 -3.31 -11.75
CA SER A 79 7.97 -2.22 -12.21
C SER A 79 8.31 -1.26 -11.08
N LEU A 80 9.60 -0.93 -10.97
CA LEU A 80 10.13 0.10 -10.07
C LEU A 80 10.41 1.44 -10.78
N GLU A 81 10.22 1.50 -12.10
CA GLU A 81 10.45 2.71 -12.88
C GLU A 81 9.50 3.80 -12.43
N ASN A 82 10.02 5.00 -12.16
CA ASN A 82 9.24 6.15 -11.69
C ASN A 82 8.27 5.84 -10.52
N ASN A 83 8.58 4.81 -9.69
CA ASN A 83 7.74 4.38 -8.59
C ASN A 83 8.22 5.00 -7.27
N THR A 84 8.07 6.32 -7.15
CA THR A 84 8.45 7.11 -5.98
C THR A 84 7.21 7.55 -5.19
N THR A 85 7.39 7.93 -3.93
CA THR A 85 6.30 8.49 -3.11
C THR A 85 5.66 9.70 -3.76
N GLN A 86 6.45 10.58 -4.38
CA GLN A 86 5.95 11.78 -5.07
C GLN A 86 5.11 11.42 -6.30
N ALA A 87 5.52 10.41 -7.04
CA ALA A 87 4.75 9.91 -8.17
C ALA A 87 3.40 9.32 -7.71
N LEU A 88 3.40 8.55 -6.62
CA LEU A 88 2.17 7.99 -6.05
C LEU A 88 1.22 9.06 -5.50
N ILE A 89 1.74 10.16 -4.94
CA ILE A 89 0.93 11.33 -4.57
C ILE A 89 0.26 11.94 -5.81
N GLY A 90 1.01 12.11 -6.89
CA GLY A 90 0.49 12.58 -8.18
C GLY A 90 -0.56 11.65 -8.78
N ASP A 91 -0.40 10.33 -8.60
CA ASP A 91 -1.36 9.33 -9.06
C ASP A 91 -2.71 9.47 -8.32
N ILE A 92 -2.68 9.72 -7.01
CA ILE A 92 -3.92 9.98 -6.24
C ILE A 92 -4.65 11.21 -6.76
N GLU A 93 -3.93 12.28 -7.13
CA GLU A 93 -4.56 13.45 -7.77
C GLU A 93 -5.16 13.10 -9.13
N ARG A 94 -4.48 12.33 -9.96
CA ARG A 94 -5.02 11.87 -11.26
C ARG A 94 -6.27 11.02 -11.11
N ILE A 95 -6.29 10.11 -10.10
CA ILE A 95 -7.49 9.33 -9.77
C ILE A 95 -8.63 10.27 -9.37
N ARG A 96 -8.36 11.21 -8.48
CA ARG A 96 -9.34 12.19 -8.01
C ARG A 96 -9.96 12.98 -9.18
N GLU A 97 -9.13 13.51 -10.07
CA GLU A 97 -9.54 14.29 -11.23
C GLU A 97 -10.33 13.44 -12.23
N HIS A 98 -9.83 12.24 -12.53
CA HIS A 98 -10.49 11.30 -13.44
C HIS A 98 -11.91 10.94 -13.00
N LEU A 99 -12.10 10.75 -11.68
CA LEU A 99 -13.39 10.39 -11.09
C LEU A 99 -14.28 11.60 -10.77
N GLY A 100 -13.81 12.83 -11.03
CA GLY A 100 -14.55 14.06 -10.73
C GLY A 100 -14.79 14.28 -9.23
N ILE A 101 -13.88 13.81 -8.37
CA ILE A 101 -14.00 13.90 -6.91
C ILE A 101 -13.26 15.14 -6.43
N ASP A 102 -13.91 15.98 -5.59
CA ASP A 102 -13.25 17.15 -5.00
C ASP A 102 -12.35 16.78 -3.83
N LYS A 103 -12.84 15.94 -2.90
CA LYS A 103 -12.11 15.52 -1.69
C LYS A 103 -12.39 14.07 -1.36
N PHE A 104 -11.40 13.41 -0.74
CA PHE A 104 -11.52 12.06 -0.18
C PHE A 104 -11.50 12.03 1.35
N VAL A 105 -12.18 11.07 1.94
CA VAL A 105 -11.71 10.42 3.16
C VAL A 105 -10.62 9.44 2.75
N LEU A 106 -9.43 9.51 3.32
CA LEU A 106 -8.33 8.59 3.03
C LEU A 106 -8.29 7.49 4.08
N PHE A 107 -8.33 6.24 3.65
CA PHE A 107 -8.15 5.09 4.52
C PHE A 107 -6.83 4.39 4.16
N GLY A 108 -5.85 4.45 5.06
CA GLY A 108 -4.52 3.89 4.83
C GLY A 108 -4.07 2.93 5.94
N GLY A 109 -3.53 1.78 5.55
CA GLY A 109 -2.95 0.82 6.48
C GLY A 109 -1.47 0.56 6.21
N SER A 110 -0.61 0.48 7.25
CA SER A 110 0.82 0.23 7.10
C SER A 110 1.45 1.29 6.16
N TRP A 111 2.15 0.88 5.09
CA TRP A 111 2.62 1.80 4.03
C TRP A 111 1.52 2.73 3.52
N GLY A 112 0.28 2.25 3.40
CA GLY A 112 -0.86 3.09 3.00
C GLY A 112 -1.12 4.24 3.97
N SER A 113 -0.78 4.12 5.26
CA SER A 113 -0.86 5.23 6.21
C SER A 113 0.23 6.29 5.94
N THR A 114 1.43 5.86 5.55
CA THR A 114 2.52 6.75 5.13
C THR A 114 2.10 7.57 3.91
N LEU A 115 1.59 6.89 2.88
CA LEU A 115 1.18 7.54 1.64
C LEU A 115 -0.03 8.47 1.86
N ALA A 116 -1.01 8.07 2.68
CA ALA A 116 -2.14 8.91 3.05
C ALA A 116 -1.70 10.20 3.75
N LEU A 117 -0.75 10.11 4.69
CA LEU A 117 -0.19 11.27 5.39
C LEU A 117 0.61 12.16 4.45
N ALA A 118 1.44 11.60 3.58
CA ALA A 118 2.23 12.35 2.60
C ALA A 118 1.32 13.11 1.62
N TYR A 119 0.27 12.44 1.12
CA TYR A 119 -0.74 13.09 0.27
C TYR A 119 -1.47 14.21 1.01
N ALA A 120 -1.92 13.97 2.25
CA ALA A 120 -2.65 14.97 3.03
C ALA A 120 -1.81 16.22 3.36
N GLN A 121 -0.50 16.06 3.54
CA GLN A 121 0.42 17.19 3.72
C GLN A 121 0.63 17.99 2.43
N THR A 122 0.63 17.32 1.29
CA THR A 122 0.82 17.96 -0.02
C THR A 122 -0.47 18.61 -0.52
N HIS A 123 -1.62 17.99 -0.29
CA HIS A 123 -2.95 18.41 -0.76
C HIS A 123 -3.99 18.50 0.36
N PRO A 124 -3.76 19.29 1.44
CA PRO A 124 -4.65 19.32 2.60
C PRO A 124 -6.08 19.74 2.23
N GLN A 125 -6.25 20.57 1.19
CA GLN A 125 -7.56 20.99 0.68
C GLN A 125 -8.36 19.89 -0.02
N ARG A 126 -7.73 18.73 -0.33
CA ARG A 126 -8.33 17.58 -1.00
C ARG A 126 -8.70 16.45 -0.05
N VAL A 127 -8.60 16.67 1.26
CA VAL A 127 -8.84 15.66 2.28
C VAL A 127 -10.00 16.08 3.18
N HIS A 128 -10.99 15.20 3.32
CA HIS A 128 -12.06 15.32 4.32
C HIS A 128 -11.61 14.82 5.70
N GLY A 129 -10.79 13.79 5.72
CA GLY A 129 -10.28 13.17 6.93
C GLY A 129 -9.39 11.98 6.64
N LEU A 130 -8.71 11.50 7.69
CA LEU A 130 -7.78 10.37 7.64
C LEU A 130 -8.25 9.27 8.58
N ILE A 131 -8.30 8.05 8.09
CA ILE A 131 -8.47 6.83 8.89
C ILE A 131 -7.20 6.00 8.69
N LEU A 132 -6.37 5.94 9.73
CA LEU A 132 -5.06 5.30 9.67
C LEU A 132 -5.02 4.10 10.61
N ARG A 133 -4.54 2.97 10.12
CA ARG A 133 -4.34 1.77 10.92
C ARG A 133 -2.93 1.19 10.71
N GLY A 134 -2.38 0.54 11.77
CA GLY A 134 -1.01 0.05 11.70
C GLY A 134 -0.06 1.17 11.23
N ILE A 135 -0.16 2.34 11.89
CA ILE A 135 0.50 3.57 11.46
C ILE A 135 1.99 3.34 11.35
N PHE A 136 2.52 3.66 10.17
CA PHE A 136 3.94 3.57 9.83
C PHE A 136 4.40 4.88 9.22
N LEU A 137 5.43 5.50 9.78
CA LEU A 137 5.92 6.82 9.38
C LEU A 137 7.26 6.76 8.62
N CYS A 138 7.74 5.57 8.30
CA CYS A 138 9.03 5.34 7.64
C CYS A 138 10.23 5.97 8.36
N ARG A 139 10.20 6.07 9.70
CA ARG A 139 11.31 6.57 10.48
C ARG A 139 12.39 5.51 10.68
N PRO A 140 13.67 5.87 10.81
CA PRO A 140 14.75 4.91 11.04
C PRO A 140 14.49 3.97 12.24
N GLN A 141 13.90 4.49 13.32
CA GLN A 141 13.57 3.70 14.50
C GLN A 141 12.53 2.60 14.22
N GLU A 142 11.57 2.86 13.31
CA GLU A 142 10.53 1.89 12.94
C GLU A 142 11.13 0.77 12.10
N PHE A 143 12.04 1.10 11.19
CA PHE A 143 12.79 0.10 10.43
C PHE A 143 13.68 -0.76 11.34
N SER A 144 14.47 -0.12 12.21
CA SER A 144 15.32 -0.83 13.18
C SER A 144 14.49 -1.76 14.05
N TRP A 145 13.39 -1.24 14.62
CA TRP A 145 12.51 -2.02 15.48
C TRP A 145 11.90 -3.22 14.74
N PHE A 146 11.45 -3.03 13.51
CA PHE A 146 10.72 -4.03 12.76
C PHE A 146 11.64 -5.10 12.17
N TYR A 147 12.78 -4.70 11.60
CA TYR A 147 13.63 -5.58 10.79
C TYR A 147 14.95 -5.95 11.44
N GLN A 148 15.39 -5.28 12.52
CA GLN A 148 16.71 -5.50 13.09
C GLN A 148 16.70 -6.02 14.52
N GLU A 149 15.91 -5.44 15.44
CA GLU A 149 16.07 -5.80 16.86
C GLU A 149 14.78 -5.82 17.71
N GLY A 150 13.73 -5.08 17.36
CA GLY A 150 12.56 -4.91 18.23
C GLY A 150 11.57 -6.05 18.17
N ALA A 151 11.20 -6.46 16.95
CA ALA A 151 10.26 -7.56 16.71
C ALA A 151 10.76 -8.89 17.28
N SER A 152 12.07 -9.11 17.32
CA SER A 152 12.72 -10.27 17.93
C SER A 152 12.35 -10.51 19.39
N ARG A 153 12.03 -9.43 20.12
CA ARG A 153 11.66 -9.50 21.54
C ARG A 153 10.23 -9.94 21.77
N LEU A 154 9.36 -9.68 20.78
CA LEU A 154 7.93 -10.07 20.84
C LEU A 154 7.68 -11.44 20.19
N PHE A 155 8.44 -11.77 19.18
CA PHE A 155 8.27 -12.97 18.35
C PHE A 155 9.60 -13.71 18.16
N PRO A 156 10.26 -14.18 19.24
CA PRO A 156 11.60 -14.78 19.16
C PRO A 156 11.63 -16.02 18.26
N ASP A 157 10.59 -16.88 18.32
CA ASP A 157 10.53 -18.11 17.52
C ASP A 157 10.48 -17.80 16.02
N TYR A 158 9.61 -16.86 15.60
CA TYR A 158 9.55 -16.42 14.20
C TYR A 158 10.77 -15.63 13.76
N TRP A 159 11.47 -15.00 14.71
CA TRP A 159 12.69 -14.26 14.41
C TRP A 159 13.84 -15.18 13.98
N GLU A 160 13.92 -16.37 14.56
CA GLU A 160 14.90 -17.37 14.16
C GLU A 160 14.71 -17.79 12.70
N ASP A 161 13.47 -18.03 12.28
CA ASP A 161 13.13 -18.33 10.88
C ASP A 161 13.44 -17.15 9.95
N TYR A 162 13.12 -15.93 10.38
CA TYR A 162 13.39 -14.73 9.61
C TYR A 162 14.88 -14.53 9.34
N VAL A 163 15.75 -14.74 10.32
CA VAL A 163 17.20 -14.54 10.15
C VAL A 163 17.93 -15.75 9.57
N ALA A 164 17.28 -16.93 9.51
CA ALA A 164 17.90 -18.18 9.08
C ALA A 164 18.55 -18.10 7.69
N PRO A 165 17.96 -17.46 6.66
CA PRO A 165 18.57 -17.32 5.34
C PRO A 165 19.81 -16.44 5.30
N ILE A 166 20.08 -15.66 6.36
CA ILE A 166 21.16 -14.68 6.43
C ILE A 166 22.34 -15.24 7.25
N PRO A 167 23.55 -15.34 6.67
CA PRO A 167 24.75 -15.73 7.39
C PRO A 167 25.01 -14.81 8.60
N PRO A 168 25.52 -15.36 9.73
CA PRO A 168 25.72 -14.58 10.95
C PRO A 168 26.54 -13.29 10.76
N GLU A 169 27.52 -13.32 9.89
CA GLU A 169 28.39 -12.17 9.56
C GLU A 169 27.68 -11.03 8.82
N GLU A 170 26.53 -11.31 8.18
CA GLU A 170 25.72 -10.31 7.48
C GLU A 170 24.55 -9.80 8.32
N ARG A 171 24.29 -10.37 9.50
CA ARG A 171 23.11 -10.02 10.34
C ARG A 171 23.21 -8.66 11.02
N GLY A 172 24.34 -7.95 10.88
CA GLY A 172 24.50 -6.59 11.37
C GLY A 172 23.61 -5.56 10.67
N ASP A 173 23.18 -5.86 9.42
CA ASP A 173 22.21 -5.08 8.66
C ASP A 173 21.30 -6.01 7.86
N LEU A 174 20.25 -6.50 8.51
CA LEU A 174 19.32 -7.46 7.91
C LEU A 174 18.58 -6.88 6.69
N MET A 175 18.22 -5.61 6.71
CA MET A 175 17.55 -4.99 5.57
C MET A 175 18.45 -5.03 4.32
N GLN A 176 19.71 -4.65 4.45
CA GLN A 176 20.66 -4.68 3.36
C GLN A 176 20.98 -6.11 2.90
N ALA A 177 21.05 -7.04 3.85
CA ALA A 177 21.30 -8.45 3.53
C ALA A 177 20.15 -9.08 2.74
N PHE A 178 18.90 -8.81 3.11
CA PHE A 178 17.71 -9.22 2.36
C PHE A 178 17.61 -8.50 1.01
N TYR A 179 17.83 -7.19 0.98
CA TYR A 179 17.81 -6.42 -0.26
C TYR A 179 18.76 -6.98 -1.33
N LYS A 180 20.00 -7.30 -0.96
CA LYS A 180 20.98 -7.92 -1.88
C LYS A 180 20.46 -9.24 -2.46
N ARG A 181 19.79 -10.07 -1.65
CA ARG A 181 19.25 -11.35 -2.09
C ARG A 181 18.03 -11.17 -2.99
N LEU A 182 17.09 -10.36 -2.57
CA LEU A 182 15.83 -10.12 -3.31
C LEU A 182 16.07 -9.45 -4.67
N THR A 183 17.13 -8.64 -4.81
CA THR A 183 17.45 -7.91 -6.05
C THR A 183 18.63 -8.50 -6.82
N GLY A 184 19.26 -9.54 -6.28
CA GLY A 184 20.39 -10.23 -6.92
C GLY A 184 19.97 -11.08 -8.12
N ALA A 185 20.97 -11.62 -8.85
CA ALA A 185 20.72 -12.48 -10.01
C ALA A 185 20.49 -13.97 -9.62
N ASP A 186 20.76 -14.35 -8.38
CA ASP A 186 20.59 -15.72 -7.88
C ASP A 186 19.13 -15.97 -7.50
N GLN A 187 18.41 -16.68 -8.38
CA GLN A 187 17.00 -17.00 -8.18
C GLN A 187 16.74 -17.88 -6.94
N ILE A 188 17.70 -18.75 -6.57
CA ILE A 188 17.57 -19.59 -5.38
C ILE A 188 17.66 -18.73 -4.13
N ALA A 189 18.64 -17.81 -4.09
CA ALA A 189 18.77 -16.85 -2.99
C ALA A 189 17.55 -15.93 -2.89
N GLN A 190 16.97 -15.50 -4.02
CA GLN A 190 15.72 -14.72 -4.04
C GLN A 190 14.57 -15.50 -3.40
N MET A 191 14.35 -16.77 -3.81
CA MET A 191 13.28 -17.60 -3.28
C MET A 191 13.41 -17.86 -1.78
N HIS A 192 14.63 -18.04 -1.28
CA HIS A 192 14.87 -18.25 0.16
C HIS A 192 14.72 -16.97 0.99
N ALA A 193 14.85 -15.80 0.36
CA ALA A 193 14.73 -14.49 1.02
C ALA A 193 13.30 -13.91 0.95
N ALA A 194 12.44 -14.45 0.08
CA ALA A 194 11.05 -14.02 -0.08
C ALA A 194 10.10 -14.79 0.83
#